data_9deab84269aafcc173d05ce0d2c292f8
#
_entry.id   9deab84269aafcc173d05ce0d2c292f8
#
_cell.length_a   1.000
_cell.length_b   1.000
_cell.length_c   1.000
_cell.angle_alpha   90.00
_cell.angle_beta   90.00
_cell.angle_gamma   90.00
#
_symmetry.space_group_name_H-M   'P 1'
#
loop_
_entity.id
_entity.type
_entity.pdbx_description
1 polymer ?
#
loop_
_entity_poly.entity_id
_entity_poly.type
_entity_poly.pdbx_seq_one_letter_code
_entity_poly.pdbx_strand_id
1 'polypeptide(L)'
;STAFKGIGGSRFFDEYEQEDNLKSEVTGILCATCDGCEVCWNKNQAILSGEINSMIKAVIRHEKKDTIIDNSYVQRCKKYPKMVEEAINAFGRMEVNKAWYKRLLDNRTVIAQQLDAMTKVLENWSYDRQNIDITKQFARAKIKREALECGIYVSEIHFYKTKEERIIITSWIKSENGGVPVKEFLRCCEKITGLRLRLQKECKGILAQEMTEVTIYEDVKYYVLTGFSGQKKNTSMVSGDNFSMFDTDEGAYHICLSDGMGSGVRAYQESELVVDLMEKFIEAGFETDTAVKLMNSAMVLKGESDSFSTLDLSSIDLYNGKLTMIKIGAAATFIKRKDEVTIVESESLPAGVDIEQDIEKITKNLKNGDFLVMVTDGVIEYLNVRNPQERLGAIISDITTDNAGVLSQKVLDKVLLDTGGYVMDDMTVLAIGIWEK
;
A
#
# COMPACT_ATOMS: atom_id res chain seq x y z
N SER A 1 -19.98 -12.55 2.82
CA SER A 1 -18.73 -12.53 3.66
C SER A 1 -18.78 -13.43 4.90
N THR A 2 -19.94 -13.92 5.33
CA THR A 2 -20.10 -14.77 6.53
C THR A 2 -19.79 -16.26 6.33
N ALA A 3 -19.67 -16.74 5.11
CA ALA A 3 -19.49 -18.18 4.82
C ALA A 3 -18.03 -18.68 4.97
N PHE A 4 -17.04 -17.79 5.03
CA PHE A 4 -15.61 -18.16 5.07
C PHE A 4 -14.95 -18.08 6.47
N LYS A 5 -15.63 -17.56 7.48
CA LYS A 5 -15.11 -17.47 8.86
C LYS A 5 -15.15 -18.80 9.67
N GLY A 6 -15.62 -19.88 9.08
CA GLY A 6 -15.96 -21.12 9.80
C GLY A 6 -15.03 -22.32 9.65
N ILE A 7 -13.85 -22.20 9.01
CA ILE A 7 -12.92 -23.34 8.88
C ILE A 7 -11.70 -23.04 9.72
N GLY A 8 -11.73 -23.54 10.95
CA GLY A 8 -10.68 -23.36 11.96
C GLY A 8 -9.30 -23.79 11.50
N GLY A 9 -8.40 -22.81 11.41
CA GLY A 9 -6.97 -23.00 11.11
C GLY A 9 -6.06 -23.09 12.32
N SER A 10 -6.56 -23.05 13.57
CA SER A 10 -5.70 -22.93 14.75
C SER A 10 -5.29 -24.24 15.43
N ARG A 11 -5.74 -25.42 14.97
CA ARG A 11 -5.48 -26.69 15.64
C ARG A 11 -4.23 -27.46 15.19
N PHE A 12 -3.52 -27.04 14.15
CA PHE A 12 -2.41 -27.84 13.62
C PHE A 12 -1.01 -27.45 14.15
N PHE A 13 -0.90 -26.49 15.06
CA PHE A 13 0.41 -25.93 15.46
C PHE A 13 0.62 -25.77 16.97
N ASP A 14 -0.05 -26.59 17.78
CA ASP A 14 0.25 -26.64 19.22
C ASP A 14 1.60 -27.39 19.42
N GLU A 15 2.52 -26.81 20.20
CA GLU A 15 3.86 -27.42 20.46
C GLU A 15 3.75 -28.86 20.96
N TYR A 16 2.71 -29.18 21.72
CA TYR A 16 2.43 -30.54 22.20
C TYR A 16 2.07 -31.52 21.07
N GLU A 17 1.28 -31.09 20.08
CA GLU A 17 0.96 -31.93 18.91
C GLU A 17 2.20 -32.19 18.03
N GLN A 18 3.12 -31.23 17.97
CA GLN A 18 4.38 -31.40 17.21
C GLN A 18 5.29 -32.45 17.85
N GLU A 19 5.45 -32.43 19.18
CA GLU A 19 6.24 -33.43 19.90
C GLU A 19 5.66 -34.84 19.72
N ASP A 20 4.35 -35.00 19.85
CA ASP A 20 3.69 -36.31 19.76
C ASP A 20 3.68 -36.85 18.32
N ASN A 21 3.47 -36.02 17.32
CA ASN A 21 3.53 -36.42 15.92
C ASN A 21 4.93 -36.86 15.52
N LEU A 22 5.97 -36.10 15.87
CA LEU A 22 7.36 -36.43 15.60
C LEU A 22 7.77 -37.73 16.31
N LYS A 23 7.35 -37.91 17.54
CA LYS A 23 7.57 -39.14 18.30
C LYS A 23 6.93 -40.35 17.64
N SER A 24 5.67 -40.22 17.22
CA SER A 24 4.91 -41.27 16.56
C SER A 24 5.53 -41.69 15.24
N GLU A 25 5.94 -40.70 14.41
CA GLU A 25 6.58 -40.96 13.12
C GLU A 25 7.91 -41.71 13.29
N VAL A 26 8.79 -41.20 14.15
CA VAL A 26 10.14 -41.80 14.36
C VAL A 26 10.05 -43.20 14.98
N THR A 27 9.18 -43.36 15.98
CA THR A 27 9.00 -44.70 16.60
C THR A 27 8.31 -45.67 15.67
N GLY A 28 7.35 -45.23 14.87
CA GLY A 28 6.65 -46.08 13.89
C GLY A 28 7.59 -46.62 12.83
N ILE A 29 8.53 -45.81 12.33
CA ILE A 29 9.50 -46.21 11.30
C ILE A 29 10.57 -47.18 11.86
N LEU A 30 11.13 -46.90 13.03
CA LEU A 30 12.32 -47.60 13.52
C LEU A 30 12.00 -48.68 14.51
N CYS A 31 10.99 -48.55 15.36
CA CYS A 31 10.63 -49.53 16.36
C CYS A 31 9.81 -50.68 15.77
N ALA A 32 8.98 -50.44 14.76
CA ALA A 32 8.16 -51.49 14.12
C ALA A 32 8.99 -52.64 13.50
N THR A 33 10.22 -52.35 13.10
CA THR A 33 11.15 -53.34 12.47
C THR A 33 12.32 -53.74 13.39
N CYS A 34 12.16 -53.56 14.70
CA CYS A 34 13.25 -53.79 15.66
C CYS A 34 13.06 -55.09 16.48
N ASP A 35 14.02 -56.00 16.41
CA ASP A 35 13.98 -57.27 17.17
C ASP A 35 14.01 -57.10 18.69
N GLY A 36 14.40 -55.89 19.19
CA GLY A 36 14.43 -55.55 20.61
C GLY A 36 13.19 -54.87 21.14
N CYS A 37 12.14 -54.72 20.33
CA CYS A 37 10.92 -53.95 20.64
C CYS A 37 10.21 -54.46 21.92
N GLU A 38 10.10 -55.76 22.10
CA GLU A 38 9.47 -56.39 23.26
C GLU A 38 10.15 -56.03 24.59
N VAL A 39 11.48 -55.97 24.63
CA VAL A 39 12.25 -55.58 25.83
C VAL A 39 12.14 -54.07 26.10
N CYS A 40 12.16 -53.28 25.06
CA CYS A 40 12.09 -51.82 25.18
C CYS A 40 10.74 -51.33 25.64
N TRP A 41 9.65 -51.77 25.01
CA TRP A 41 8.30 -51.31 25.28
C TRP A 41 7.57 -52.05 26.42
N ASN A 42 7.85 -53.32 26.67
CA ASN A 42 7.19 -54.04 27.76
C ASN A 42 7.90 -53.92 29.11
N LYS A 43 9.28 -53.87 29.13
CA LYS A 43 10.01 -53.81 30.40
C LYS A 43 10.52 -52.42 30.78
N ASN A 44 10.75 -51.52 29.83
CA ASN A 44 11.39 -50.23 30.07
C ASN A 44 10.63 -49.06 29.47
N GLN A 45 9.29 -49.14 29.24
CA GLN A 45 8.46 -48.15 28.54
C GLN A 45 8.59 -46.72 29.08
N ALA A 46 8.57 -46.53 30.38
CA ALA A 46 8.60 -45.18 31.01
C ALA A 46 9.96 -44.51 30.77
N ILE A 47 11.06 -45.24 30.91
CA ILE A 47 12.43 -44.72 30.71
C ILE A 47 12.63 -44.37 29.25
N LEU A 48 12.30 -45.30 28.37
CA LEU A 48 12.49 -45.13 26.92
C LEU A 48 11.63 -43.95 26.39
N SER A 49 10.39 -43.82 26.84
CA SER A 49 9.51 -42.73 26.43
C SER A 49 10.04 -41.35 26.90
N GLY A 50 10.62 -41.30 28.11
CA GLY A 50 11.25 -40.08 28.62
C GLY A 50 12.48 -39.65 27.80
N GLU A 51 13.31 -40.64 27.43
CA GLU A 51 14.50 -40.39 26.60
C GLU A 51 14.17 -39.98 25.18
N ILE A 52 13.18 -40.61 24.54
CA ILE A 52 12.69 -40.19 23.22
C ILE A 52 12.13 -38.77 23.27
N ASN A 53 11.36 -38.44 24.31
CA ASN A 53 10.83 -37.06 24.47
C ASN A 53 11.98 -36.04 24.64
N SER A 54 13.02 -36.36 25.41
CA SER A 54 14.18 -35.49 25.57
C SER A 54 14.94 -35.29 24.27
N MET A 55 15.12 -36.35 23.48
CA MET A 55 15.72 -36.31 22.13
C MET A 55 14.90 -35.42 21.20
N ILE A 56 13.57 -35.57 21.16
CA ILE A 56 12.70 -34.78 20.31
C ILE A 56 12.78 -33.30 20.66
N LYS A 57 12.77 -32.98 21.97
CA LYS A 57 12.95 -31.61 22.44
C LYS A 57 14.29 -31.00 22.05
N ALA A 58 15.37 -31.78 22.07
CA ALA A 58 16.69 -31.35 21.62
C ALA A 58 16.72 -31.11 20.10
N VAL A 59 16.05 -31.96 19.30
CA VAL A 59 15.88 -31.75 17.85
C VAL A 59 15.08 -30.48 17.55
N ILE A 60 13.98 -30.24 18.22
CA ILE A 60 13.14 -29.03 18.05
C ILE A 60 13.93 -27.77 18.44
N ARG A 61 14.86 -27.85 19.40
CA ARG A 61 15.76 -26.75 19.78
C ARG A 61 16.94 -26.56 18.84
N HIS A 62 17.02 -27.32 17.76
CA HIS A 62 18.13 -27.29 16.79
C HIS A 62 19.50 -27.61 17.39
N GLU A 63 19.56 -28.46 18.42
CA GLU A 63 20.83 -28.90 18.99
C GLU A 63 21.59 -29.74 17.95
N LYS A 64 22.94 -29.69 18.02
CA LYS A 64 23.77 -30.44 17.07
C LYS A 64 23.59 -31.93 17.26
N LYS A 65 23.55 -32.71 16.14
CA LYS A 65 23.37 -34.16 16.10
C LYS A 65 24.31 -34.91 17.06
N ASP A 66 25.58 -34.54 17.06
CA ASP A 66 26.60 -35.20 17.91
C ASP A 66 26.31 -34.92 19.40
N THR A 67 25.91 -33.72 19.77
CA THR A 67 25.55 -33.35 21.15
C THR A 67 24.33 -34.14 21.63
N ILE A 68 23.34 -34.36 20.75
CA ILE A 68 22.14 -35.15 21.09
C ILE A 68 22.52 -36.61 21.32
N ILE A 69 23.42 -37.17 20.50
CA ILE A 69 23.87 -38.55 20.60
C ILE A 69 24.72 -38.74 21.88
N ASP A 70 25.66 -37.83 22.15
CA ASP A 70 26.58 -37.90 23.28
C ASP A 70 25.89 -37.72 24.65
N ASN A 71 24.85 -36.91 24.71
CA ASN A 71 24.07 -36.66 25.94
C ASN A 71 23.02 -37.74 26.23
N SER A 72 22.93 -38.79 25.39
CA SER A 72 21.93 -39.82 25.59
C SER A 72 22.34 -40.84 26.65
N TYR A 73 21.52 -41.03 27.65
CA TYR A 73 21.63 -42.15 28.59
C TYR A 73 21.19 -43.48 27.97
N VAL A 74 20.81 -43.52 26.69
CA VAL A 74 20.31 -44.72 25.99
C VAL A 74 21.44 -45.57 25.43
N GLN A 75 22.34 -46.04 26.26
CA GLN A 75 23.34 -47.07 25.85
C GLN A 75 22.67 -48.41 25.43
N ARG A 76 21.37 -48.56 25.60
CA ARG A 76 20.66 -49.84 25.33
C ARG A 76 20.02 -49.94 23.95
N CYS A 77 19.76 -48.81 23.28
CA CYS A 77 19.15 -48.82 21.97
C CYS A 77 20.21 -48.78 20.85
N LYS A 78 20.46 -49.93 20.21
CA LYS A 78 21.40 -50.01 19.07
C LYS A 78 21.01 -49.12 17.87
N LYS A 79 19.76 -48.70 17.78
CA LYS A 79 19.26 -47.86 16.70
C LYS A 79 19.19 -46.36 17.09
N TYR A 80 19.63 -45.95 18.27
CA TYR A 80 19.52 -44.60 18.76
C TYR A 80 20.13 -43.54 17.81
N PRO A 81 21.36 -43.71 17.28
CA PRO A 81 21.90 -42.73 16.32
C PRO A 81 21.07 -42.56 15.06
N LYS A 82 20.47 -43.67 14.56
CA LYS A 82 19.52 -43.63 13.44
C LYS A 82 18.22 -42.96 13.82
N MET A 83 17.78 -43.11 15.08
CA MET A 83 16.57 -42.46 15.60
C MET A 83 16.75 -40.94 15.65
N VAL A 84 17.90 -40.45 16.08
CA VAL A 84 18.25 -39.02 16.06
C VAL A 84 18.26 -38.47 14.63
N GLU A 85 18.86 -39.20 13.71
CA GLU A 85 18.94 -38.81 12.30
C GLU A 85 17.56 -38.73 11.66
N GLU A 86 16.71 -39.74 11.89
CA GLU A 86 15.34 -39.75 11.36
C GLU A 86 14.47 -38.68 12.03
N ALA A 87 14.68 -38.38 13.31
CA ALA A 87 13.99 -37.29 14.01
C ALA A 87 14.35 -35.93 13.40
N ILE A 88 15.63 -35.68 13.08
CA ILE A 88 16.08 -34.45 12.42
C ILE A 88 15.47 -34.35 11.01
N ASN A 89 15.47 -35.44 10.24
CA ASN A 89 14.88 -35.47 8.90
C ASN A 89 13.34 -35.25 8.94
N ALA A 90 12.65 -35.91 9.87
CA ALA A 90 11.20 -35.76 10.05
C ALA A 90 10.83 -34.35 10.49
N PHE A 91 11.60 -33.76 11.39
CA PHE A 91 11.44 -32.38 11.82
C PHE A 91 11.65 -31.39 10.66
N GLY A 92 12.71 -31.60 9.86
CA GLY A 92 12.94 -30.79 8.66
C GLY A 92 11.78 -30.87 7.65
N ARG A 93 11.24 -32.08 7.40
CA ARG A 93 10.02 -32.25 6.56
C ARG A 93 8.82 -31.50 7.13
N MET A 94 8.64 -31.55 8.44
CA MET A 94 7.54 -30.88 9.14
C MET A 94 7.64 -29.35 9.05
N GLU A 95 8.82 -28.78 9.21
CA GLU A 95 9.09 -27.34 9.06
C GLU A 95 8.80 -26.84 7.63
N VAL A 96 9.25 -27.61 6.62
CA VAL A 96 8.94 -27.30 5.21
C VAL A 96 7.43 -27.34 4.96
N ASN A 97 6.73 -28.37 5.45
CA ASN A 97 5.28 -28.48 5.30
C ASN A 97 4.54 -27.34 6.02
N LYS A 98 5.00 -26.93 7.21
CA LYS A 98 4.45 -25.81 7.96
C LYS A 98 4.60 -24.49 7.19
N ALA A 99 5.78 -24.24 6.65
CA ALA A 99 6.04 -23.07 5.81
C ALA A 99 5.14 -23.07 4.55
N TRP A 100 4.97 -24.24 3.92
CA TRP A 100 4.10 -24.40 2.75
C TRP A 100 2.63 -24.16 3.07
N TYR A 101 2.16 -24.69 4.19
CA TYR A 101 0.78 -24.51 4.64
C TYR A 101 0.49 -23.06 5.02
N LYS A 102 1.45 -22.38 5.69
CA LYS A 102 1.36 -20.96 5.98
C LYS A 102 1.21 -20.15 4.68
N ARG A 103 2.05 -20.39 3.69
CA ARG A 103 1.95 -19.73 2.37
C ARG A 103 0.59 -19.97 1.69
N LEU A 104 0.03 -21.18 1.79
CA LEU A 104 -1.29 -21.49 1.26
C LEU A 104 -2.40 -20.69 1.95
N LEU A 105 -2.33 -20.54 3.27
CA LEU A 105 -3.28 -19.73 4.03
C LEU A 105 -3.15 -18.24 3.68
N ASP A 106 -1.92 -17.74 3.59
CA ASP A 106 -1.63 -16.36 3.20
C ASP A 106 -2.20 -16.07 1.81
N ASN A 107 -1.97 -16.95 0.83
CA ASN A 107 -2.52 -16.83 -0.52
C ASN A 107 -4.07 -16.80 -0.52
N ARG A 108 -4.72 -17.63 0.29
CA ARG A 108 -6.20 -17.63 0.41
C ARG A 108 -6.71 -16.32 1.01
N THR A 109 -6.03 -15.81 2.02
CA THR A 109 -6.38 -14.54 2.67
C THR A 109 -6.29 -13.39 1.67
N VAL A 110 -5.21 -13.32 0.89
CA VAL A 110 -5.03 -12.30 -0.14
C VAL A 110 -6.11 -12.39 -1.23
N ILE A 111 -6.41 -13.58 -1.74
CA ILE A 111 -7.49 -13.75 -2.73
C ILE A 111 -8.83 -13.28 -2.17
N ALA A 112 -9.15 -13.63 -0.91
CA ALA A 112 -10.37 -13.17 -0.26
C ALA A 112 -10.42 -11.63 -0.13
N GLN A 113 -9.31 -10.99 0.22
CA GLN A 113 -9.19 -9.54 0.29
C GLN A 113 -9.37 -8.87 -1.08
N GLN A 114 -8.79 -9.46 -2.15
CA GLN A 114 -8.96 -8.96 -3.52
C GLN A 114 -10.41 -9.04 -3.98
N LEU A 115 -11.11 -10.15 -3.69
CA LEU A 115 -12.53 -10.30 -4.03
C LEU A 115 -13.43 -9.32 -3.24
N ASP A 116 -13.16 -9.11 -1.95
CA ASP A 116 -13.88 -8.13 -1.13
C ASP A 116 -13.65 -6.70 -1.66
N ALA A 117 -12.42 -6.38 -2.03
CA ALA A 117 -12.06 -5.10 -2.62
C ALA A 117 -12.79 -4.85 -3.95
N MET A 118 -12.81 -5.83 -4.86
CA MET A 118 -13.56 -5.75 -6.12
C MET A 118 -15.05 -5.55 -5.88
N THR A 119 -15.62 -6.23 -4.88
CA THR A 119 -17.03 -6.07 -4.51
C THR A 119 -17.32 -4.64 -4.08
N LYS A 120 -16.45 -4.02 -3.27
CA LYS A 120 -16.62 -2.62 -2.83
C LYS A 120 -16.56 -1.62 -4.00
N VAL A 121 -15.66 -1.83 -4.96
CA VAL A 121 -15.61 -0.99 -6.18
C VAL A 121 -16.91 -1.12 -6.96
N LEU A 122 -17.42 -2.33 -7.16
CA LEU A 122 -18.70 -2.56 -7.87
C LEU A 122 -19.89 -1.95 -7.11
N GLU A 123 -19.91 -2.03 -5.79
CA GLU A 123 -20.94 -1.41 -4.94
C GLU A 123 -20.90 0.13 -5.05
N ASN A 124 -19.73 0.74 -5.03
CA ASN A 124 -19.57 2.18 -5.21
C ASN A 124 -20.07 2.63 -6.59
N TRP A 125 -19.66 1.96 -7.67
CA TRP A 125 -20.15 2.24 -9.02
C TRP A 125 -21.67 2.06 -9.14
N SER A 126 -22.24 1.05 -8.48
CA SER A 126 -23.69 0.84 -8.46
C SER A 126 -24.41 1.96 -7.71
N TYR A 127 -23.86 2.42 -6.56
CA TYR A 127 -24.41 3.48 -5.77
C TYR A 127 -24.48 4.81 -6.55
N ASP A 128 -23.40 5.19 -7.21
CA ASP A 128 -23.31 6.42 -7.96
C ASP A 128 -24.30 6.45 -9.14
N ARG A 129 -24.52 5.30 -9.79
CA ARG A 129 -25.52 5.18 -10.88
C ARG A 129 -26.98 5.12 -10.41
N GLN A 130 -27.26 4.72 -9.19
CA GLN A 130 -28.61 4.62 -8.64
C GLN A 130 -29.13 5.97 -8.10
N ASN A 131 -28.24 6.88 -7.70
CA ASN A 131 -28.58 8.19 -7.17
C ASN A 131 -28.84 9.23 -8.28
N ILE A 132 -29.78 8.92 -9.19
CA ILE A 132 -30.23 9.88 -10.22
C ILE A 132 -31.02 11.00 -9.54
N ASP A 133 -30.51 12.20 -9.62
CA ASP A 133 -31.22 13.39 -9.10
C ASP A 133 -32.43 13.74 -9.99
N ILE A 134 -33.59 13.20 -9.60
CA ILE A 134 -34.87 13.42 -10.31
C ILE A 134 -35.31 14.89 -10.23
N THR A 135 -34.84 15.65 -9.23
CA THR A 135 -35.26 17.06 -9.02
C THR A 135 -34.74 17.98 -10.15
N LYS A 136 -33.75 17.53 -10.93
CA LYS A 136 -33.17 18.30 -12.04
C LYS A 136 -33.77 18.02 -13.43
N GLN A 137 -34.96 17.44 -13.52
CA GLN A 137 -35.62 17.23 -14.83
C GLN A 137 -35.80 18.54 -15.63
N PHE A 138 -36.06 19.66 -14.96
CA PHE A 138 -36.14 20.97 -15.58
C PHE A 138 -34.81 21.45 -16.17
N ALA A 139 -33.68 21.13 -15.47
CA ALA A 139 -32.34 21.45 -15.97
C ALA A 139 -32.03 20.70 -17.25
N ARG A 140 -32.39 19.40 -17.33
CA ARG A 140 -32.18 18.54 -18.51
C ARG A 140 -32.77 19.14 -19.78
N ALA A 141 -34.05 19.56 -19.73
CA ALA A 141 -34.74 20.16 -20.87
C ALA A 141 -34.07 21.47 -21.32
N LYS A 142 -33.67 22.30 -20.35
CA LYS A 142 -33.01 23.57 -20.64
C LYS A 142 -31.61 23.36 -21.25
N ILE A 143 -30.83 22.44 -20.73
CA ILE A 143 -29.49 22.12 -21.26
C ILE A 143 -29.61 21.58 -22.68
N LYS A 144 -30.55 20.65 -22.96
CA LYS A 144 -30.75 20.11 -24.31
C LYS A 144 -31.08 21.22 -25.32
N ARG A 145 -31.92 22.20 -24.95
CA ARG A 145 -32.28 23.33 -25.80
C ARG A 145 -31.09 24.25 -26.04
N GLU A 146 -30.38 24.65 -24.99
CA GLU A 146 -29.20 25.52 -25.08
C GLU A 146 -28.09 24.87 -25.90
N ALA A 147 -27.85 23.58 -25.71
CA ALA A 147 -26.86 22.81 -26.47
C ALA A 147 -27.19 22.72 -27.96
N LEU A 148 -28.48 22.58 -28.29
CA LEU A 148 -28.94 22.55 -29.67
C LEU A 148 -28.68 23.89 -30.40
N GLU A 149 -28.83 25.02 -29.71
CA GLU A 149 -28.46 26.35 -30.24
C GLU A 149 -26.97 26.46 -30.56
N CYS A 150 -26.12 25.70 -29.90
CA CYS A 150 -24.69 25.60 -30.17
C CYS A 150 -24.33 24.50 -31.17
N GLY A 151 -25.30 23.85 -31.83
CA GLY A 151 -25.08 22.78 -32.80
C GLY A 151 -24.72 21.43 -32.15
N ILE A 152 -25.07 21.23 -30.87
CA ILE A 152 -24.82 20.01 -30.11
C ILE A 152 -26.15 19.30 -29.86
N TYR A 153 -26.25 18.08 -30.39
CA TYR A 153 -27.40 17.21 -30.12
C TYR A 153 -27.11 16.37 -28.87
N VAL A 154 -28.04 16.39 -27.90
CA VAL A 154 -27.95 15.64 -26.63
C VAL A 154 -29.07 14.59 -26.63
N SER A 155 -28.67 13.31 -26.72
CA SER A 155 -29.58 12.17 -26.64
C SER A 155 -30.09 12.00 -25.19
N GLU A 156 -29.13 11.75 -24.31
CA GLU A 156 -29.41 11.51 -22.89
C GLU A 156 -28.52 12.36 -22.02
N ILE A 157 -29.03 12.73 -20.85
CA ILE A 157 -28.31 13.47 -19.82
C ILE A 157 -28.79 13.00 -18.44
N HIS A 158 -27.84 12.59 -17.62
CA HIS A 158 -28.06 12.08 -16.28
C HIS A 158 -27.27 12.90 -15.26
N PHE A 159 -27.91 13.19 -14.14
CA PHE A 159 -27.30 13.85 -12.98
C PHE A 159 -27.17 12.81 -11.88
N TYR A 160 -25.98 12.66 -11.35
CA TYR A 160 -25.70 11.80 -10.21
C TYR A 160 -25.18 12.64 -9.05
N LYS A 161 -25.34 12.14 -7.83
CA LYS A 161 -24.71 12.67 -6.64
C LYS A 161 -23.79 11.62 -6.05
N THR A 162 -22.56 12.03 -5.73
CA THR A 162 -21.63 11.20 -4.95
C THR A 162 -22.08 11.10 -3.48
N LYS A 163 -21.42 10.26 -2.70
CA LYS A 163 -21.63 10.17 -1.24
C LYS A 163 -21.42 11.51 -0.52
N GLU A 164 -20.54 12.35 -1.07
CA GLU A 164 -20.22 13.70 -0.58
C GLU A 164 -21.13 14.80 -1.18
N GLU A 165 -22.30 14.43 -1.74
CA GLU A 165 -23.28 15.33 -2.36
C GLU A 165 -22.77 16.11 -3.60
N ARG A 166 -21.64 15.71 -4.21
CA ARG A 166 -21.06 16.35 -5.40
C ARG A 166 -21.81 15.93 -6.65
N ILE A 167 -21.89 16.82 -7.63
CA ILE A 167 -22.66 16.59 -8.84
C ILE A 167 -21.76 16.04 -9.95
N ILE A 168 -22.22 14.96 -10.57
CA ILE A 168 -21.66 14.38 -11.80
C ILE A 168 -22.75 14.43 -12.87
N ILE A 169 -22.39 14.88 -14.07
CA ILE A 169 -23.30 14.93 -15.24
C ILE A 169 -22.73 14.03 -16.32
N THR A 170 -23.43 12.96 -16.67
CA THR A 170 -23.07 12.10 -17.80
C THR A 170 -24.05 12.31 -18.94
N SER A 171 -23.55 12.51 -20.15
CA SER A 171 -24.35 12.86 -21.32
C SER A 171 -23.84 12.15 -22.57
N TRP A 172 -24.77 11.67 -23.40
CA TRP A 172 -24.49 11.21 -24.76
C TRP A 172 -24.76 12.34 -25.74
N ILE A 173 -23.70 12.87 -26.36
CA ILE A 173 -23.75 14.06 -27.22
C ILE A 173 -23.05 13.85 -28.54
N LYS A 174 -23.46 14.57 -29.58
CA LYS A 174 -22.78 14.66 -30.87
C LYS A 174 -22.93 16.07 -31.46
N SER A 175 -22.06 16.41 -32.40
CA SER A 175 -22.26 17.59 -33.24
C SER A 175 -22.78 17.18 -34.60
N GLU A 176 -23.87 17.85 -35.11
CA GLU A 176 -24.46 17.52 -36.42
C GLU A 176 -23.49 17.78 -37.55
N ASN A 177 -22.68 18.82 -37.49
CA ASN A 177 -21.72 19.21 -38.52
C ASN A 177 -20.28 18.81 -38.20
N GLY A 178 -20.03 18.26 -37.00
CA GLY A 178 -18.70 18.02 -36.45
C GLY A 178 -17.94 19.31 -36.10
N GLY A 179 -16.84 19.15 -35.35
CA GLY A 179 -15.92 20.26 -35.06
C GLY A 179 -16.32 21.22 -33.94
N VAL A 180 -17.40 20.97 -33.21
CA VAL A 180 -17.80 21.80 -32.06
C VAL A 180 -16.96 21.43 -30.83
N PRO A 181 -16.33 22.41 -30.14
CA PRO A 181 -15.59 22.12 -28.89
C PRO A 181 -16.52 21.60 -27.80
N VAL A 182 -16.12 20.54 -27.07
CA VAL A 182 -16.90 20.01 -25.92
C VAL A 182 -17.07 21.06 -24.81
N LYS A 183 -16.17 22.03 -24.75
CA LYS A 183 -16.27 23.18 -23.81
C LYS A 183 -17.53 24.00 -24.00
N GLU A 184 -18.14 24.04 -25.17
CA GLU A 184 -19.44 24.73 -25.38
C GLU A 184 -20.55 23.98 -24.65
N PHE A 185 -20.55 22.65 -24.64
CA PHE A 185 -21.49 21.86 -23.86
C PHE A 185 -21.30 22.08 -22.35
N LEU A 186 -20.01 22.12 -21.89
CA LEU A 186 -19.70 22.47 -20.51
C LEU A 186 -20.30 23.81 -20.10
N ARG A 187 -20.12 24.85 -20.93
CA ARG A 187 -20.70 26.21 -20.70
C ARG A 187 -22.22 26.19 -20.61
N CYS A 188 -22.89 25.39 -21.46
CA CYS A 188 -24.33 25.21 -21.38
C CYS A 188 -24.77 24.62 -20.03
N CYS A 189 -24.03 23.62 -19.56
CA CYS A 189 -24.26 22.98 -18.27
C CYS A 189 -24.03 23.97 -17.11
N GLU A 190 -22.93 24.71 -17.11
CA GLU A 190 -22.63 25.73 -16.09
C GLU A 190 -23.70 26.84 -16.03
N LYS A 191 -24.10 27.38 -17.19
CA LYS A 191 -25.14 28.42 -17.31
C LYS A 191 -26.46 28.00 -16.69
N ILE A 192 -26.86 26.75 -16.88
CA ILE A 192 -28.14 26.22 -16.40
C ILE A 192 -28.10 25.76 -14.95
N THR A 193 -26.97 25.15 -14.53
CA THR A 193 -26.83 24.62 -13.16
C THR A 193 -26.40 25.68 -12.16
N GLY A 194 -25.70 26.74 -12.62
CA GLY A 194 -25.07 27.74 -11.77
C GLY A 194 -23.82 27.23 -11.03
N LEU A 195 -23.34 26.03 -11.39
CA LEU A 195 -22.18 25.43 -10.80
C LEU A 195 -20.92 25.66 -11.68
N ARG A 196 -19.75 25.72 -11.05
CA ARG A 196 -18.49 25.58 -11.78
C ARG A 196 -18.26 24.12 -12.07
N LEU A 197 -18.01 23.79 -13.32
CA LEU A 197 -17.90 22.43 -13.79
C LEU A 197 -16.58 22.22 -14.53
N ARG A 198 -16.11 20.98 -14.60
CA ARG A 198 -14.95 20.56 -15.36
C ARG A 198 -15.23 19.27 -16.14
N LEU A 199 -14.60 19.13 -17.28
CA LEU A 199 -14.66 17.90 -18.07
C LEU A 199 -13.80 16.80 -17.41
N GLN A 200 -14.19 15.56 -17.64
CA GLN A 200 -13.34 14.40 -17.39
C GLN A 200 -12.02 14.54 -18.17
N LYS A 201 -10.90 14.10 -17.59
CA LYS A 201 -9.55 14.28 -18.18
C LYS A 201 -9.40 13.68 -19.57
N GLU A 202 -9.94 12.49 -19.78
CA GLU A 202 -9.84 11.76 -21.05
C GLU A 202 -10.83 12.23 -22.10
N CYS A 203 -11.61 13.28 -21.82
CA CYS A 203 -12.63 13.77 -22.74
C CYS A 203 -12.00 14.32 -24.03
N LYS A 204 -12.47 13.84 -25.18
CA LYS A 204 -12.08 14.40 -26.48
C LYS A 204 -12.43 15.89 -26.56
N GLY A 205 -11.50 16.73 -26.94
CA GLY A 205 -11.70 18.20 -26.95
C GLY A 205 -12.73 18.70 -27.97
N ILE A 206 -13.05 17.89 -29.00
CA ILE A 206 -13.92 18.25 -30.13
C ILE A 206 -14.94 17.12 -30.35
N LEU A 207 -16.21 17.51 -30.53
CA LEU A 207 -17.30 16.57 -30.82
C LEU A 207 -17.30 16.19 -32.30
N ALA A 208 -17.41 14.88 -32.54
CA ALA A 208 -17.65 14.31 -33.85
C ALA A 208 -19.15 14.20 -34.19
N GLN A 209 -19.46 13.68 -35.39
CA GLN A 209 -20.85 13.35 -35.77
C GLN A 209 -21.36 12.08 -35.07
N GLU A 210 -20.45 11.28 -34.52
CA GLU A 210 -20.79 10.09 -33.75
C GLU A 210 -21.15 10.45 -32.31
N MET A 211 -22.07 9.69 -31.71
CA MET A 211 -22.45 9.85 -30.33
C MET A 211 -21.25 9.56 -29.42
N THR A 212 -20.92 10.49 -28.56
CA THR A 212 -19.81 10.40 -27.61
C THR A 212 -20.34 10.56 -26.20
N GLU A 213 -19.92 9.72 -25.30
CA GLU A 213 -20.18 9.89 -23.86
C GLU A 213 -19.26 11.00 -23.33
N VAL A 214 -19.83 11.93 -22.61
CA VAL A 214 -19.12 13.02 -21.94
C VAL A 214 -19.55 13.07 -20.48
N THR A 215 -18.57 12.94 -19.61
CA THR A 215 -18.74 13.07 -18.15
C THR A 215 -18.17 14.40 -17.68
N ILE A 216 -18.95 15.11 -16.88
CA ILE A 216 -18.66 16.43 -16.33
C ILE A 216 -18.78 16.33 -14.81
N TYR A 217 -17.76 16.82 -14.11
CA TYR A 217 -17.70 16.87 -12.65
C TYR A 217 -17.86 18.31 -12.16
N GLU A 218 -18.31 18.47 -10.94
CA GLU A 218 -18.21 19.75 -10.24
C GLU A 218 -16.73 20.15 -10.14
N ASP A 219 -16.42 21.45 -10.36
CA ASP A 219 -15.02 21.89 -10.33
C ASP A 219 -14.51 22.00 -8.89
N VAL A 220 -13.23 21.71 -8.72
CA VAL A 220 -12.55 21.73 -7.43
C VAL A 220 -12.19 23.16 -7.01
N LYS A 221 -12.15 23.40 -5.70
CA LYS A 221 -11.80 24.70 -5.12
C LYS A 221 -10.31 24.98 -5.17
N TYR A 222 -9.50 23.95 -4.97
CA TYR A 222 -8.04 24.05 -4.88
C TYR A 222 -7.37 23.44 -6.10
N TYR A 223 -6.16 23.90 -6.38
CA TYR A 223 -5.20 23.23 -7.26
C TYR A 223 -3.87 23.09 -6.54
N VAL A 224 -3.02 22.19 -7.01
CA VAL A 224 -1.69 21.95 -6.43
C VAL A 224 -0.60 22.27 -7.44
N LEU A 225 0.52 22.75 -6.94
CA LEU A 225 1.77 22.87 -7.66
C LEU A 225 2.83 22.04 -6.96
N THR A 226 3.57 21.24 -7.72
CA THR A 226 4.50 20.26 -7.19
C THR A 226 5.94 20.62 -7.54
N GLY A 227 6.86 20.22 -6.70
CA GLY A 227 8.29 20.30 -6.90
C GLY A 227 8.96 19.02 -6.41
N PHE A 228 9.99 18.62 -7.11
CA PHE A 228 10.82 17.47 -6.79
C PHE A 228 12.30 17.89 -6.79
N SER A 229 13.05 17.37 -5.83
CA SER A 229 14.50 17.41 -5.83
C SER A 229 15.03 16.12 -5.21
N GLY A 230 16.04 15.54 -5.83
CA GLY A 230 16.60 14.27 -5.37
C GLY A 230 18.09 14.18 -5.65
N GLN A 231 18.78 13.42 -4.81
CA GLN A 231 20.18 13.11 -4.93
C GLN A 231 20.40 11.63 -4.60
N LYS A 232 20.94 10.87 -5.55
CA LYS A 232 21.25 9.46 -5.34
C LYS A 232 22.51 9.28 -4.49
N LYS A 233 22.57 8.18 -3.79
CA LYS A 233 23.74 7.70 -3.04
C LYS A 233 24.99 7.69 -3.92
N ASN A 234 26.11 8.17 -3.41
CA ASN A 234 27.36 8.31 -4.18
C ASN A 234 27.87 6.99 -4.79
N THR A 235 27.54 5.85 -4.16
CA THR A 235 27.98 4.52 -4.59
C THR A 235 26.98 3.79 -5.49
N SER A 236 25.77 4.33 -5.68
CA SER A 236 24.70 3.72 -6.45
C SER A 236 24.58 4.27 -7.87
N MET A 237 24.23 3.41 -8.83
CA MET A 237 23.94 3.84 -10.21
C MET A 237 22.51 4.37 -10.35
N VAL A 238 21.58 3.85 -9.53
CA VAL A 238 20.14 4.17 -9.54
C VAL A 238 19.70 4.46 -8.11
N SER A 239 18.77 5.41 -7.92
CA SER A 239 18.13 5.67 -6.63
C SER A 239 17.18 4.54 -6.27
N GLY A 240 17.12 4.16 -4.99
CA GLY A 240 16.12 3.27 -4.43
C GLY A 240 14.77 3.94 -4.21
N ASP A 241 14.73 5.29 -4.22
CA ASP A 241 13.51 6.07 -4.03
C ASP A 241 12.69 6.14 -5.32
N ASN A 242 11.39 5.95 -5.20
CA ASN A 242 10.42 6.17 -6.27
C ASN A 242 9.20 6.95 -5.75
N PHE A 243 8.56 7.72 -6.62
CA PHE A 243 7.36 8.45 -6.29
C PHE A 243 6.43 8.60 -7.49
N SER A 244 5.14 8.84 -7.19
CA SER A 244 4.11 9.20 -8.16
C SER A 244 3.26 10.34 -7.60
N MET A 245 2.81 11.22 -8.50
CA MET A 245 1.93 12.35 -8.18
C MET A 245 0.87 12.46 -9.26
N PHE A 246 -0.38 12.20 -8.90
CA PHE A 246 -1.49 12.19 -9.85
C PHE A 246 -2.79 12.67 -9.20
N ASP A 247 -3.71 13.15 -10.02
CA ASP A 247 -5.05 13.52 -9.57
C ASP A 247 -6.09 12.58 -10.20
N THR A 248 -7.20 12.39 -9.50
CA THR A 248 -8.33 11.58 -9.97
C THR A 248 -9.48 12.48 -10.46
N ASP A 249 -10.36 11.92 -11.30
CA ASP A 249 -11.56 12.62 -11.77
C ASP A 249 -12.51 12.98 -10.63
N GLU A 250 -12.43 12.31 -9.49
CA GLU A 250 -13.19 12.59 -8.29
C GLU A 250 -12.71 13.83 -7.53
N GLY A 251 -11.61 14.46 -7.97
CA GLY A 251 -11.07 15.70 -7.41
C GLY A 251 -10.19 15.50 -6.19
N ALA A 252 -9.52 14.37 -6.10
CA ALA A 252 -8.44 14.12 -5.15
C ALA A 252 -7.08 14.19 -5.85
N TYR A 253 -6.07 14.69 -5.16
CA TYR A 253 -4.67 14.66 -5.59
C TYR A 253 -3.87 13.72 -4.69
N HIS A 254 -3.21 12.75 -5.28
CA HIS A 254 -2.47 11.71 -4.57
C HIS A 254 -0.97 11.88 -4.78
N ILE A 255 -0.22 11.69 -3.71
CA ILE A 255 1.23 11.69 -3.69
C ILE A 255 1.67 10.39 -3.01
N CYS A 256 2.41 9.58 -3.71
CA CYS A 256 2.98 8.34 -3.22
C CYS A 256 4.49 8.45 -3.27
N LEU A 257 5.17 8.27 -2.13
CA LEU A 257 6.61 8.21 -2.01
C LEU A 257 6.98 6.87 -1.37
N SER A 258 7.94 6.18 -1.94
CA SER A 258 8.41 4.88 -1.48
C SER A 258 9.91 4.80 -1.58
N ASP A 259 10.55 4.28 -0.53
CA ASP A 259 11.95 3.95 -0.48
C ASP A 259 12.10 2.42 -0.36
N GLY A 260 12.87 1.83 -1.26
CA GLY A 260 13.14 0.40 -1.31
C GLY A 260 14.29 0.03 -0.39
N MET A 261 14.13 -1.07 0.35
CA MET A 261 15.15 -1.49 1.31
C MET A 261 16.49 -1.82 0.67
N GLY A 262 17.55 -1.17 1.15
CA GLY A 262 18.92 -1.35 0.67
C GLY A 262 19.34 -0.29 -0.33
N SER A 263 19.95 -0.66 -1.45
CA SER A 263 20.39 0.28 -2.48
C SER A 263 20.51 -0.35 -3.87
N GLY A 264 20.46 0.47 -4.90
CA GLY A 264 20.65 0.06 -6.30
C GLY A 264 19.39 -0.54 -6.94
N VAL A 265 19.59 -1.38 -7.97
CA VAL A 265 18.50 -1.86 -8.85
C VAL A 265 17.40 -2.60 -8.10
N ARG A 266 17.74 -3.38 -7.07
CA ARG A 266 16.74 -4.13 -6.29
C ARG A 266 15.83 -3.20 -5.50
N ALA A 267 16.42 -2.26 -4.75
CA ALA A 267 15.66 -1.25 -3.99
C ALA A 267 14.75 -0.43 -4.93
N TYR A 268 15.29 -0.02 -6.08
CA TYR A 268 14.52 0.65 -7.13
C TYR A 268 13.28 -0.17 -7.57
N GLN A 269 13.46 -1.47 -7.86
CA GLN A 269 12.35 -2.34 -8.32
C GLN A 269 11.28 -2.57 -7.24
N GLU A 270 11.67 -2.55 -5.98
CA GLU A 270 10.75 -2.73 -4.84
C GLU A 270 9.90 -1.48 -4.62
N SER A 271 10.52 -0.32 -4.58
CA SER A 271 9.81 0.96 -4.44
C SER A 271 8.98 1.32 -5.68
N GLU A 272 9.48 1.03 -6.90
CA GLU A 272 8.72 1.18 -8.15
C GLU A 272 7.44 0.34 -8.14
N LEU A 273 7.52 -0.91 -7.69
CA LEU A 273 6.36 -1.79 -7.59
C LEU A 273 5.31 -1.25 -6.62
N VAL A 274 5.72 -0.73 -5.46
CA VAL A 274 4.82 -0.13 -4.47
C VAL A 274 4.10 1.07 -5.06
N VAL A 275 4.83 1.98 -5.68
CA VAL A 275 4.28 3.19 -6.31
C VAL A 275 3.32 2.84 -7.46
N ASP A 276 3.73 1.95 -8.35
CA ASP A 276 2.93 1.47 -9.50
C ASP A 276 1.61 0.83 -9.07
N LEU A 277 1.65 -0.05 -8.05
CA LEU A 277 0.45 -0.71 -7.53
C LEU A 277 -0.50 0.30 -6.90
N MET A 278 0.04 1.24 -6.11
CA MET A 278 -0.78 2.27 -5.47
C MET A 278 -1.48 3.15 -6.49
N GLU A 279 -0.76 3.65 -7.50
CA GLU A 279 -1.32 4.46 -8.59
C GLU A 279 -2.42 3.69 -9.33
N LYS A 280 -2.15 2.49 -9.80
CA LYS A 280 -3.11 1.66 -10.54
C LYS A 280 -4.36 1.30 -9.74
N PHE A 281 -4.23 0.99 -8.44
CA PHE A 281 -5.38 0.68 -7.61
C PHE A 281 -6.24 1.92 -7.35
N ILE A 282 -5.64 3.06 -7.07
CA ILE A 282 -6.37 4.30 -6.84
C ILE A 282 -7.06 4.78 -8.13
N GLU A 283 -6.38 4.75 -9.28
CA GLU A 283 -6.97 5.09 -10.59
C GLU A 283 -8.11 4.13 -10.98
N ALA A 284 -8.04 2.86 -10.58
CA ALA A 284 -9.12 1.90 -10.76
C ALA A 284 -10.32 2.13 -9.83
N GLY A 285 -10.28 3.15 -8.95
CA GLY A 285 -11.38 3.52 -8.05
C GLY A 285 -11.39 2.76 -6.72
N PHE A 286 -10.30 2.10 -6.33
CA PHE A 286 -10.18 1.52 -5.00
C PHE A 286 -9.99 2.63 -3.96
N GLU A 287 -10.71 2.53 -2.84
CA GLU A 287 -10.45 3.38 -1.67
C GLU A 287 -9.00 3.19 -1.19
N THR A 288 -8.35 4.27 -0.77
CA THR A 288 -6.92 4.28 -0.38
C THR A 288 -6.54 3.19 0.60
N ASP A 289 -7.39 2.87 1.58
CA ASP A 289 -7.14 1.78 2.56
C ASP A 289 -7.11 0.41 1.91
N THR A 290 -8.05 0.20 0.99
CA THR A 290 -8.14 -1.05 0.24
C THR A 290 -6.94 -1.20 -0.69
N ALA A 291 -6.55 -0.11 -1.37
CA ALA A 291 -5.37 -0.08 -2.23
C ALA A 291 -4.09 -0.42 -1.44
N VAL A 292 -3.91 0.18 -0.26
CA VAL A 292 -2.76 -0.10 0.62
C VAL A 292 -2.74 -1.57 1.08
N LYS A 293 -3.88 -2.12 1.49
CA LYS A 293 -3.97 -3.54 1.89
C LYS A 293 -3.63 -4.49 0.74
N LEU A 294 -4.13 -4.20 -0.46
CA LEU A 294 -3.84 -5.00 -1.65
C LEU A 294 -2.36 -4.91 -2.04
N MET A 295 -1.78 -3.72 -2.01
CA MET A 295 -0.36 -3.51 -2.28
C MET A 295 0.50 -4.26 -1.26
N ASN A 296 0.23 -4.10 0.04
CA ASN A 296 0.97 -4.80 1.10
C ASN A 296 0.88 -6.33 0.95
N SER A 297 -0.32 -6.83 0.65
CA SER A 297 -0.53 -8.26 0.38
C SER A 297 0.27 -8.75 -0.83
N ALA A 298 0.37 -7.95 -1.89
CA ALA A 298 1.17 -8.28 -3.07
C ALA A 298 2.67 -8.33 -2.75
N MET A 299 3.17 -7.42 -1.91
CA MET A 299 4.56 -7.42 -1.44
C MET A 299 4.88 -8.68 -0.63
N VAL A 300 4.03 -9.06 0.33
CA VAL A 300 4.21 -10.28 1.13
C VAL A 300 4.22 -11.53 0.25
N LEU A 301 3.34 -11.61 -0.77
CA LEU A 301 3.26 -12.76 -1.68
C LEU A 301 4.46 -12.89 -2.62
N LYS A 302 5.16 -11.82 -2.94
CA LYS A 302 6.39 -11.85 -3.74
C LYS A 302 7.44 -12.78 -3.13
N GLY A 303 7.41 -12.98 -1.79
CA GLY A 303 8.02 -14.12 -1.10
C GLY A 303 9.54 -14.17 -1.10
N GLU A 304 10.21 -13.13 -1.51
CA GLU A 304 11.65 -12.96 -1.32
C GLU A 304 11.88 -12.50 0.12
N SER A 305 12.68 -13.20 0.86
CA SER A 305 12.86 -13.08 2.32
C SER A 305 13.33 -11.72 2.83
N ASP A 306 13.58 -10.74 1.94
CA ASP A 306 14.08 -9.41 2.27
C ASP A 306 13.50 -8.33 1.34
N SER A 307 12.28 -8.49 0.83
CA SER A 307 11.60 -7.52 -0.05
C SER A 307 10.67 -6.63 0.77
N PHE A 308 11.20 -5.55 1.31
CA PHE A 308 10.44 -4.56 2.06
C PHE A 308 10.61 -3.17 1.44
N SER A 309 9.60 -2.34 1.55
CA SER A 309 9.67 -0.96 1.11
C SER A 309 8.83 -0.07 2.01
N THR A 310 9.15 1.21 2.06
CA THR A 310 8.33 2.19 2.75
C THR A 310 7.16 2.63 1.87
N LEU A 311 6.10 3.17 2.48
CA LEU A 311 5.03 3.86 1.77
C LEU A 311 4.63 5.11 2.55
N ASP A 312 4.79 6.27 1.94
CA ASP A 312 4.19 7.53 2.38
C ASP A 312 3.15 7.96 1.36
N LEU A 313 1.86 7.73 1.67
CA LEU A 313 0.75 8.09 0.83
C LEU A 313 0.03 9.30 1.41
N SER A 314 -0.03 10.37 0.64
CA SER A 314 -0.79 11.58 0.97
C SER A 314 -1.87 11.83 -0.07
N SER A 315 -3.13 12.01 0.37
CA SER A 315 -4.28 12.27 -0.49
C SER A 315 -4.93 13.58 -0.08
N ILE A 316 -5.02 14.52 -1.01
CA ILE A 316 -5.61 15.87 -0.80
C ILE A 316 -6.94 15.93 -1.52
N ASP A 317 -8.04 16.12 -0.79
CA ASP A 317 -9.33 16.46 -1.35
C ASP A 317 -9.31 17.93 -1.82
N LEU A 318 -9.34 18.15 -3.12
CA LEU A 318 -9.23 19.47 -3.73
C LEU A 318 -10.50 20.31 -3.61
N TYR A 319 -11.62 19.76 -3.11
CA TYR A 319 -12.83 20.54 -2.84
C TYR A 319 -12.74 21.29 -1.50
N ASN A 320 -12.09 20.72 -0.50
CA ASN A 320 -12.08 21.25 0.86
C ASN A 320 -10.69 21.38 1.50
N GLY A 321 -9.64 20.87 0.86
CA GLY A 321 -8.26 20.88 1.37
C GLY A 321 -7.99 19.85 2.45
N LYS A 322 -8.88 18.85 2.63
CA LYS A 322 -8.65 17.75 3.58
C LYS A 322 -7.50 16.88 3.10
N LEU A 323 -6.45 16.78 3.91
CA LEU A 323 -5.31 15.90 3.71
C LEU A 323 -5.50 14.64 4.54
N THR A 324 -5.39 13.49 3.91
CA THR A 324 -5.34 12.18 4.56
C THR A 324 -3.99 11.53 4.25
N MET A 325 -3.26 11.14 5.27
CA MET A 325 -1.95 10.50 5.17
C MET A 325 -1.99 9.09 5.70
N ILE A 326 -1.33 8.17 5.01
CA ILE A 326 -1.05 6.80 5.42
C ILE A 326 0.45 6.59 5.30
N LYS A 327 1.08 6.21 6.41
CA LYS A 327 2.53 6.02 6.48
C LYS A 327 2.83 4.58 6.90
N ILE A 328 3.68 3.91 6.14
CA ILE A 328 4.09 2.52 6.38
C ILE A 328 5.62 2.48 6.33
N GLY A 329 6.27 2.45 7.48
CA GLY A 329 7.73 2.51 7.61
C GLY A 329 8.36 3.79 7.04
N ALA A 330 7.57 4.83 6.80
CA ALA A 330 7.99 6.01 6.09
C ALA A 330 8.51 7.12 7.02
N ALA A 331 9.43 7.93 6.51
CA ALA A 331 10.01 9.08 7.19
C ALA A 331 8.96 10.17 7.51
N ALA A 332 9.31 11.15 8.33
CA ALA A 332 8.44 12.26 8.71
C ALA A 332 8.00 13.09 7.51
N THR A 333 6.75 13.57 7.55
CA THR A 333 6.17 14.51 6.59
C THR A 333 5.92 15.85 7.26
N PHE A 334 6.14 16.95 6.56
CA PHE A 334 6.10 18.30 7.10
C PHE A 334 5.00 19.11 6.44
N ILE A 335 4.18 19.79 7.25
CA ILE A 335 3.18 20.75 6.76
C ILE A 335 3.66 22.15 7.13
N LYS A 336 4.08 22.92 6.11
CA LYS A 336 4.51 24.31 6.26
C LYS A 336 3.33 25.26 6.04
N ARG A 337 3.05 26.09 7.02
CA ARG A 337 2.08 27.18 6.98
C ARG A 337 2.76 28.48 7.34
N LYS A 338 3.12 29.28 6.36
CA LYS A 338 3.98 30.46 6.53
C LYS A 338 5.31 30.05 7.17
N ASP A 339 5.58 30.51 8.38
CA ASP A 339 6.81 30.24 9.14
C ASP A 339 6.65 29.07 10.15
N GLU A 340 5.43 28.52 10.29
CA GLU A 340 5.17 27.38 11.16
C GLU A 340 5.27 26.07 10.38
N VAL A 341 5.91 25.07 10.99
CA VAL A 341 6.01 23.73 10.42
C VAL A 341 5.46 22.71 11.43
N THR A 342 4.48 21.94 10.97
CA THR A 342 3.94 20.78 11.74
C THR A 342 4.61 19.52 11.22
N ILE A 343 5.20 18.73 12.11
CA ILE A 343 5.82 17.45 11.79
C ILE A 343 4.78 16.35 12.00
N VAL A 344 4.70 15.41 11.06
CA VAL A 344 3.80 14.26 11.10
C VAL A 344 4.62 12.99 10.96
N GLU A 345 4.58 12.17 11.98
CA GLU A 345 5.32 10.90 12.09
C GLU A 345 4.36 9.74 12.33
N SER A 346 4.80 8.52 12.01
CA SER A 346 4.11 7.26 12.34
C SER A 346 5.16 6.21 12.68
N GLU A 347 4.85 5.33 13.64
CA GLU A 347 5.72 4.23 14.08
C GLU A 347 5.30 2.89 13.48
N SER A 348 4.94 2.85 12.21
CA SER A 348 4.50 1.63 11.52
C SER A 348 5.68 0.85 10.91
N LEU A 349 5.51 -0.48 10.79
CA LEU A 349 6.47 -1.35 10.10
C LEU A 349 6.46 -1.10 8.59
N PRO A 350 7.56 -1.39 7.86
CA PRO A 350 7.60 -1.32 6.40
C PRO A 350 6.59 -2.27 5.73
N ALA A 351 6.20 -1.96 4.50
CA ALA A 351 5.34 -2.81 3.67
C ALA A 351 6.03 -4.14 3.34
N GLY A 352 5.27 -5.22 3.34
CA GLY A 352 5.76 -6.57 3.08
C GLY A 352 6.15 -7.38 4.33
N VAL A 353 6.16 -6.75 5.52
CA VAL A 353 6.52 -7.44 6.78
C VAL A 353 5.37 -8.29 7.31
N ASP A 354 4.15 -7.76 7.33
CA ASP A 354 2.96 -8.45 7.84
C ASP A 354 1.73 -8.18 6.97
N ILE A 355 0.91 -9.22 6.75
CA ILE A 355 -0.34 -9.11 5.97
C ILE A 355 -1.42 -8.32 6.73
N GLU A 356 -1.49 -8.47 8.05
CA GLU A 356 -2.52 -7.87 8.91
C GLU A 356 -2.05 -6.58 9.58
N GLN A 357 -1.21 -5.80 8.91
CA GLN A 357 -0.72 -4.54 9.45
C GLN A 357 -1.87 -3.53 9.63
N ASP A 358 -1.99 -2.99 10.85
CA ASP A 358 -2.92 -1.90 11.12
C ASP A 358 -2.48 -0.62 10.41
N ILE A 359 -3.39 -0.06 9.62
CA ILE A 359 -3.16 1.15 8.84
C ILE A 359 -3.65 2.35 9.64
N GLU A 360 -2.73 3.13 10.16
CA GLU A 360 -3.04 4.40 10.82
C GLU A 360 -3.31 5.48 9.78
N LYS A 361 -4.46 6.17 9.90
CA LYS A 361 -4.81 7.33 9.09
C LYS A 361 -4.64 8.62 9.88
N ILE A 362 -3.81 9.50 9.37
CA ILE A 362 -3.62 10.84 9.93
C ILE A 362 -4.35 11.84 9.04
N THR A 363 -5.25 12.63 9.63
CA THR A 363 -6.02 13.63 8.88
C THR A 363 -5.64 15.03 9.34
N LYS A 364 -5.41 15.93 8.38
CA LYS A 364 -5.14 17.37 8.57
C LYS A 364 -5.96 18.20 7.57
N ASN A 365 -6.02 19.50 7.78
CA ASN A 365 -6.65 20.43 6.85
C ASN A 365 -5.61 21.42 6.34
N LEU A 366 -5.39 21.40 5.04
CA LEU A 366 -4.54 22.35 4.33
C LEU A 366 -5.35 23.61 3.99
N LYS A 367 -4.69 24.74 3.94
CA LYS A 367 -5.23 26.05 3.56
C LYS A 367 -4.47 26.60 2.37
N ASN A 368 -5.04 27.63 1.75
CA ASN A 368 -4.38 28.36 0.67
C ASN A 368 -2.99 28.85 1.08
N GLY A 369 -1.98 28.51 0.29
CA GLY A 369 -0.58 28.83 0.52
C GLY A 369 0.19 27.88 1.45
N ASP A 370 -0.42 26.79 1.91
CA ASP A 370 0.29 25.76 2.67
C ASP A 370 1.14 24.89 1.72
N PHE A 371 2.22 24.34 2.26
CA PHE A 371 3.03 23.34 1.59
C PHE A 371 3.05 22.03 2.39
N LEU A 372 2.90 20.93 1.70
CA LEU A 372 3.22 19.60 2.18
C LEU A 372 4.63 19.24 1.67
N VAL A 373 5.54 18.85 2.56
CA VAL A 373 6.89 18.41 2.22
C VAL A 373 7.06 16.98 2.70
N MET A 374 7.26 16.05 1.76
CA MET A 374 7.51 14.64 2.00
C MET A 374 8.97 14.34 1.67
N VAL A 375 9.61 13.52 2.47
CA VAL A 375 11.03 13.19 2.31
C VAL A 375 11.28 11.71 2.57
N THR A 376 12.34 11.17 1.98
CA THR A 376 12.87 9.85 2.36
C THR A 376 13.79 9.97 3.57
N ASP A 377 14.08 8.87 4.24
CA ASP A 377 14.89 8.81 5.46
C ASP A 377 16.30 9.34 5.25
N GLY A 378 16.89 9.13 4.06
CA GLY A 378 18.21 9.67 3.71
C GLY A 378 18.32 11.20 3.81
N VAL A 379 17.19 11.94 3.75
CA VAL A 379 17.17 13.40 3.98
C VAL A 379 17.29 13.73 5.47
N ILE A 380 16.75 12.87 6.35
CA ILE A 380 16.65 13.11 7.80
C ILE A 380 17.85 12.53 8.54
N GLU A 381 18.24 11.30 8.24
CA GLU A 381 19.22 10.54 9.02
C GLU A 381 20.62 11.14 9.02
N TYR A 382 20.96 11.88 7.96
CA TYR A 382 22.29 12.49 7.82
C TYR A 382 22.40 13.91 8.44
N LEU A 383 21.30 14.44 8.96
CA LEU A 383 21.36 15.63 9.81
C LEU A 383 21.97 15.21 11.16
N ASN A 384 23.28 15.39 11.31
CA ASN A 384 24.06 14.95 12.49
C ASN A 384 23.73 15.77 13.74
N VAL A 385 22.49 15.69 14.20
CA VAL A 385 21.93 16.39 15.37
C VAL A 385 21.08 15.46 16.21
N ARG A 386 20.82 15.85 17.46
CA ARG A 386 20.03 15.03 18.40
C ARG A 386 18.58 14.79 17.94
N ASN A 387 17.95 15.80 17.31
CA ASN A 387 16.57 15.77 16.83
C ASN A 387 16.55 16.16 15.34
N PRO A 388 16.82 15.24 14.41
CA PRO A 388 16.97 15.58 13.01
C PRO A 388 15.66 16.03 12.34
N GLN A 389 14.50 15.54 12.79
CA GLN A 389 13.19 15.98 12.29
C GLN A 389 12.91 17.45 12.64
N GLU A 390 13.19 17.85 13.89
CA GLU A 390 13.06 19.27 14.29
C GLU A 390 14.03 20.17 13.52
N ARG A 391 15.25 19.69 13.27
CA ARG A 391 16.23 20.41 12.46
C ARG A 391 15.74 20.61 11.03
N LEU A 392 15.20 19.56 10.39
CA LEU A 392 14.63 19.66 9.05
C LEU A 392 13.40 20.59 9.04
N GLY A 393 12.55 20.51 10.05
CA GLY A 393 11.43 21.42 10.24
C GLY A 393 11.87 22.90 10.31
N ALA A 394 12.95 23.20 11.03
CA ALA A 394 13.54 24.53 11.09
C ALA A 394 14.10 24.98 9.73
N ILE A 395 14.79 24.08 9.00
CA ILE A 395 15.27 24.35 7.64
C ILE A 395 14.10 24.71 6.71
N ILE A 396 13.01 23.94 6.76
CA ILE A 396 11.81 24.18 5.95
C ILE A 396 11.15 25.50 6.34
N SER A 397 11.05 25.81 7.64
CA SER A 397 10.48 27.06 8.16
C SER A 397 11.18 28.30 7.61
N ASP A 398 12.50 28.29 7.59
CA ASP A 398 13.34 29.41 7.15
C ASP A 398 13.25 29.74 5.63
N ILE A 399 12.73 28.82 4.81
CA ILE A 399 12.65 29.03 3.37
C ILE A 399 11.36 29.77 3.02
N THR A 400 11.46 31.00 2.59
CA THR A 400 10.33 31.79 2.08
C THR A 400 10.25 31.66 0.56
N THR A 401 9.18 31.05 0.05
CA THR A 401 8.91 30.89 -1.39
C THR A 401 7.45 30.47 -1.61
N ASP A 402 6.90 30.84 -2.77
CA ASP A 402 5.61 30.38 -3.25
C ASP A 402 5.74 29.30 -4.33
N ASN A 403 6.96 28.84 -4.61
CA ASN A 403 7.25 27.86 -5.64
C ASN A 403 7.73 26.55 -5.01
N ALA A 404 6.98 25.48 -5.26
CA ALA A 404 7.24 24.15 -4.72
C ALA A 404 8.59 23.57 -5.19
N GLY A 405 8.97 23.79 -6.46
CA GLY A 405 10.27 23.35 -6.98
C GLY A 405 11.45 24.07 -6.32
N VAL A 406 11.30 25.39 -6.05
CA VAL A 406 12.31 26.15 -5.31
C VAL A 406 12.38 25.69 -3.85
N LEU A 407 11.24 25.33 -3.24
CA LEU A 407 11.22 24.83 -1.86
C LEU A 407 11.96 23.49 -1.77
N SER A 408 11.61 22.50 -2.61
CA SER A 408 12.27 21.19 -2.59
C SER A 408 13.77 21.28 -2.82
N GLN A 409 14.20 22.11 -3.79
CA GLN A 409 15.62 22.29 -4.09
C GLN A 409 16.39 22.94 -2.93
N LYS A 410 15.84 24.01 -2.34
CA LYS A 410 16.50 24.69 -1.21
C LYS A 410 16.57 23.81 0.05
N VAL A 411 15.57 22.96 0.28
CA VAL A 411 15.59 21.99 1.38
C VAL A 411 16.76 21.02 1.16
N LEU A 412 16.84 20.41 -0.03
CA LEU A 412 17.91 19.48 -0.37
C LEU A 412 19.29 20.13 -0.29
N ASP A 413 19.46 21.33 -0.86
CA ASP A 413 20.73 22.07 -0.84
C ASP A 413 21.20 22.36 0.60
N LYS A 414 20.29 22.76 1.49
CA LYS A 414 20.64 23.02 2.90
C LYS A 414 21.03 21.73 3.65
N VAL A 415 20.34 20.62 3.38
CA VAL A 415 20.69 19.30 3.94
C VAL A 415 22.08 18.87 3.44
N LEU A 416 22.35 18.99 2.15
CA LEU A 416 23.66 18.67 1.56
C LEU A 416 24.80 19.53 2.11
N LEU A 417 24.53 20.79 2.44
CA LEU A 417 25.52 21.65 3.10
C LEU A 417 25.81 21.18 4.53
N ASP A 418 24.80 20.80 5.29
CA ASP A 418 24.94 20.27 6.66
C ASP A 418 25.71 18.93 6.68
N THR A 419 25.60 18.11 5.61
CA THR A 419 26.32 16.82 5.46
C THR A 419 27.72 16.93 4.83
N GLY A 420 28.14 18.14 4.46
CA GLY A 420 29.42 18.37 3.77
C GLY A 420 29.46 17.88 2.33
N GLY A 421 28.31 17.62 1.72
CA GLY A 421 28.15 17.20 0.31
C GLY A 421 28.35 15.71 0.07
N TYR A 422 28.54 14.90 1.11
CA TYR A 422 28.64 13.44 0.97
C TYR A 422 27.28 12.79 1.15
N VAL A 423 26.82 12.04 0.12
CA VAL A 423 25.50 11.41 0.08
C VAL A 423 25.62 9.92 0.40
N MET A 424 25.26 9.55 1.61
CA MET A 424 25.39 8.18 2.13
C MET A 424 24.18 7.30 1.84
N ASP A 425 23.02 7.91 1.56
CA ASP A 425 21.81 7.23 1.09
C ASP A 425 21.05 8.06 0.07
N ASP A 426 20.09 7.44 -0.61
CA ASP A 426 19.25 8.15 -1.57
C ASP A 426 18.44 9.23 -0.84
N MET A 427 18.32 10.41 -1.42
CA MET A 427 17.63 11.56 -0.84
C MET A 427 16.56 12.05 -1.81
N THR A 428 15.33 12.05 -1.38
CA THR A 428 14.19 12.57 -2.14
C THR A 428 13.42 13.59 -1.32
N VAL A 429 13.14 14.74 -1.92
CA VAL A 429 12.31 15.81 -1.34
C VAL A 429 11.20 16.15 -2.32
N LEU A 430 9.96 15.91 -1.93
CA LEU A 430 8.75 16.32 -2.65
C LEU A 430 8.13 17.51 -1.92
N ALA A 431 7.81 18.57 -2.64
CA ALA A 431 7.08 19.72 -2.12
C ALA A 431 5.80 19.94 -2.91
N ILE A 432 4.67 20.06 -2.23
CA ILE A 432 3.34 20.20 -2.81
C ILE A 432 2.69 21.44 -2.21
N GLY A 433 2.56 22.50 -2.99
CA GLY A 433 1.86 23.73 -2.60
C GLY A 433 0.39 23.67 -2.99
N ILE A 434 -0.52 24.08 -2.09
CA ILE A 434 -1.97 24.12 -2.33
C ILE A 434 -2.45 25.57 -2.45
N TRP A 435 -3.27 25.84 -3.49
CA TRP A 435 -3.75 27.17 -3.82
C TRP A 435 -5.24 27.16 -4.15
N GLU A 436 -5.95 28.23 -3.76
CA GLU A 436 -7.34 28.47 -4.18
C GLU A 436 -7.39 28.95 -5.63
N LYS A 437 -8.39 28.44 -6.42
CA LYS A 437 -8.68 28.90 -7.78
C LYS A 437 -9.31 30.28 -7.83
#